data_33d559dc9a888ccd2735f4582350ccfd
#
_entry.id   33d559dc9a888ccd2735f4582350ccfd
#
_cell.length_a   1.000
_cell.length_b   1.000
_cell.length_c   1.000
_cell.angle_alpha   90.00
_cell.angle_beta   90.00
_cell.angle_gamma   90.00
#
_symmetry.space_group_name_H-M   'P 1'
#
loop_
_entity.id
_entity.type
_entity.pdbx_description
1 polymer ?
#
loop_
_entity_poly.entity_id
_entity_poly.type
_entity_poly.pdbx_seq_one_letter_code
_entity_poly.pdbx_strand_id
1 'polypeptide(L)'
;MAANPSNFKITRYFGPPYAENAKLDFNHLYLHQIFSGPNPNQEQIVAGNATTLFGKTEVNNWPVYDGVGANAKLVARAQGTHVNVSGWYTSFTMVFVVERFKGSTLQITGTTIEKDSEWAIVGGTGEFAMARGVIARKVQSIQDGERHELTIDAICRMKNQPIHTKLGPWGTQGTKKHDIQDKPAHLYSVEIRYGSLIDAISFSYIDQSGQFRTAGPWGGSGGKETKIQLGPGEVVKEVSGTVDGGFVSSLKLVTNIRTYGPFGEKRGTSFSAPVPLNGHVVGFFGSSGAKRDLVNSIGVYTVS
;
A
#
# COMPACT_ATOMS: atom_id res chain seq x y z
N MET A 1 -17.44 14.18 -1.15
CA MET A 1 -17.53 13.47 0.15
C MET A 1 -17.01 12.06 -0.08
N ALA A 2 -16.25 11.47 0.85
CA ALA A 2 -15.70 10.11 0.70
C ALA A 2 -16.79 9.05 0.75
N ALA A 3 -16.58 7.88 0.09
CA ALA A 3 -17.44 6.71 0.26
C ALA A 3 -17.42 6.24 1.72
N ASN A 4 -18.46 5.50 2.15
CA ASN A 4 -18.54 5.01 3.51
C ASN A 4 -17.37 4.02 3.80
N PRO A 5 -16.44 4.33 4.74
CA PRO A 5 -15.28 3.48 5.00
C PRO A 5 -15.63 2.07 5.49
N SER A 6 -16.81 1.89 6.09
CA SER A 6 -17.25 0.58 6.60
C SER A 6 -17.57 -0.43 5.50
N ASN A 7 -17.84 0.04 4.26
CA ASN A 7 -18.13 -0.82 3.12
C ASN A 7 -16.87 -1.51 2.55
N PHE A 8 -15.67 -1.03 2.91
CA PHE A 8 -14.41 -1.43 2.29
C PHE A 8 -13.39 -1.85 3.35
N LYS A 9 -13.49 -3.07 3.85
CA LYS A 9 -12.51 -3.62 4.79
C LYS A 9 -11.42 -4.37 4.04
N ILE A 10 -10.17 -3.99 4.29
CA ILE A 10 -8.98 -4.67 3.75
C ILE A 10 -8.12 -5.13 4.92
N THR A 11 -7.88 -6.42 5.00
CA THR A 11 -6.96 -7.04 5.95
C THR A 11 -5.71 -7.49 5.19
N ARG A 12 -4.55 -7.05 5.64
CA ARG A 12 -3.25 -7.46 5.06
C ARG A 12 -2.69 -8.64 5.81
N TYR A 13 -2.11 -9.57 5.06
CA TYR A 13 -1.36 -10.70 5.60
C TYR A 13 0.11 -10.53 5.22
N PHE A 14 0.99 -10.91 6.14
CA PHE A 14 2.42 -11.00 5.86
C PHE A 14 2.72 -12.43 5.40
N GLY A 15 2.89 -12.61 4.10
CA GLY A 15 3.19 -13.88 3.46
C GLY A 15 4.40 -13.80 2.53
N PRO A 16 4.82 -14.91 1.93
CA PRO A 16 5.89 -14.93 0.94
C PRO A 16 5.64 -13.93 -0.21
N PRO A 17 6.68 -13.41 -0.87
CA PRO A 17 6.56 -12.30 -1.84
C PRO A 17 5.70 -12.57 -3.08
N TYR A 18 5.19 -13.80 -3.25
CA TYR A 18 4.33 -14.21 -4.37
C TYR A 18 2.94 -14.70 -3.96
N ALA A 19 2.60 -14.61 -2.66
CA ALA A 19 1.27 -15.00 -2.18
C ALA A 19 0.32 -13.80 -2.15
N GLU A 20 -0.98 -14.09 -2.17
CA GLU A 20 -2.02 -13.09 -1.88
C GLU A 20 -1.80 -12.60 -0.45
N ASN A 21 -1.75 -11.29 -0.29
CA ASN A 21 -1.39 -10.63 0.97
C ASN A 21 -2.51 -9.73 1.51
N ALA A 22 -3.66 -9.74 0.86
CA ALA A 22 -4.82 -8.94 1.30
C ALA A 22 -6.13 -9.69 1.05
N LYS A 23 -7.04 -9.55 1.99
CA LYS A 23 -8.45 -9.95 1.86
C LYS A 23 -9.29 -8.71 1.59
N LEU A 24 -10.11 -8.76 0.55
CA LEU A 24 -11.16 -7.80 0.25
C LEU A 24 -12.45 -8.29 0.91
N ASP A 25 -13.02 -7.48 1.76
CA ASP A 25 -14.29 -7.74 2.43
C ASP A 25 -15.16 -6.49 2.25
N PHE A 26 -15.85 -6.42 1.10
CA PHE A 26 -16.66 -5.27 0.71
C PHE A 26 -18.13 -5.65 0.84
N ASN A 27 -18.86 -4.94 1.66
CA ASN A 27 -20.23 -5.23 2.00
C ASN A 27 -21.14 -4.08 1.61
N HIS A 28 -22.41 -4.40 1.37
CA HIS A 28 -23.46 -3.41 1.10
C HIS A 28 -23.11 -2.47 -0.06
N LEU A 29 -22.62 -3.05 -1.17
CA LEU A 29 -22.51 -2.37 -2.45
C LEU A 29 -23.76 -2.66 -3.28
N TYR A 30 -24.28 -1.66 -3.97
CA TYR A 30 -25.55 -1.76 -4.68
C TYR A 30 -25.40 -1.48 -6.16
N LEU A 31 -25.43 -2.53 -6.97
CA LEU A 31 -25.45 -2.44 -8.41
C LEU A 31 -26.86 -2.18 -8.91
N HIS A 32 -27.04 -1.18 -9.78
CA HIS A 32 -28.33 -0.87 -10.40
C HIS A 32 -28.29 -1.30 -11.88
N GLN A 33 -29.08 -2.30 -12.20
CA GLN A 33 -29.35 -2.76 -13.55
C GLN A 33 -30.69 -2.21 -14.00
N ILE A 34 -30.71 -1.28 -14.95
CA ILE A 34 -31.91 -0.65 -15.51
C ILE A 34 -32.01 -1.10 -16.96
N PHE A 35 -33.04 -1.87 -17.28
CA PHE A 35 -33.23 -2.46 -18.60
C PHE A 35 -34.48 -1.94 -19.33
N SER A 36 -35.28 -1.05 -18.71
CA SER A 36 -36.47 -0.42 -19.30
C SER A 36 -36.55 1.06 -18.86
N GLY A 37 -37.57 1.75 -19.30
CA GLY A 37 -37.78 3.17 -18.97
C GLY A 37 -36.91 4.14 -19.77
N PRO A 38 -36.82 5.42 -19.33
CA PRO A 38 -36.21 6.48 -20.11
C PRO A 38 -34.66 6.49 -20.05
N ASN A 39 -34.05 5.80 -19.09
CA ASN A 39 -32.59 5.84 -18.87
C ASN A 39 -32.03 4.44 -18.61
N PRO A 40 -32.11 3.51 -19.59
CA PRO A 40 -31.50 2.18 -19.45
C PRO A 40 -29.98 2.31 -19.39
N ASN A 41 -29.35 1.39 -18.67
CA ASN A 41 -27.87 1.33 -18.56
C ASN A 41 -27.30 0.01 -19.11
N GLN A 42 -28.08 -0.60 -19.98
CA GLN A 42 -27.73 -1.74 -20.83
C GLN A 42 -28.44 -1.64 -22.17
N GLU A 43 -27.89 -2.29 -23.18
CA GLU A 43 -28.44 -2.27 -24.54
C GLU A 43 -28.25 -3.63 -25.21
N GLN A 44 -29.28 -4.09 -25.91
CA GLN A 44 -29.23 -5.30 -26.72
C GLN A 44 -28.46 -5.05 -28.00
N ILE A 45 -27.41 -5.83 -28.24
CA ILE A 45 -26.57 -5.75 -29.46
C ILE A 45 -26.77 -6.96 -30.39
N VAL A 46 -27.26 -8.10 -29.86
CA VAL A 46 -27.65 -9.28 -30.62
C VAL A 46 -29.02 -9.77 -30.17
N ALA A 47 -29.95 -9.96 -31.07
CA ALA A 47 -31.32 -10.39 -30.72
C ALA A 47 -31.40 -11.83 -30.22
N GLY A 48 -30.50 -12.69 -30.65
CA GLY A 48 -30.55 -14.13 -30.38
C GLY A 48 -31.65 -14.88 -31.14
N ASN A 49 -31.87 -16.12 -30.78
CA ASN A 49 -32.95 -16.93 -31.33
C ASN A 49 -34.32 -16.38 -30.88
N ALA A 50 -35.26 -16.18 -31.78
CA ALA A 50 -36.54 -15.54 -31.48
C ALA A 50 -37.44 -16.32 -30.49
N THR A 51 -37.25 -17.64 -30.39
CA THR A 51 -38.06 -18.50 -29.54
C THR A 51 -37.38 -18.78 -28.19
N THR A 52 -36.10 -19.06 -28.21
CA THR A 52 -35.33 -19.50 -27.01
C THR A 52 -34.51 -18.39 -26.39
N LEU A 53 -34.36 -17.25 -27.06
CA LEU A 53 -33.45 -16.15 -26.75
C LEU A 53 -31.96 -16.56 -26.73
N PHE A 54 -31.63 -17.80 -27.13
CA PHE A 54 -30.24 -18.28 -27.14
C PHE A 54 -29.36 -17.40 -28.03
N GLY A 55 -28.24 -16.91 -27.47
CA GLY A 55 -27.33 -15.98 -28.12
C GLY A 55 -27.75 -14.50 -28.00
N LYS A 56 -28.91 -14.18 -27.38
CA LYS A 56 -29.23 -12.78 -27.07
C LYS A 56 -28.11 -12.17 -26.25
N THR A 57 -27.53 -11.07 -26.73
CA THR A 57 -26.38 -10.42 -26.11
C THR A 57 -26.73 -8.97 -25.79
N GLU A 58 -26.43 -8.57 -24.59
CA GLU A 58 -26.57 -7.20 -24.12
C GLU A 58 -25.23 -6.69 -23.56
N VAL A 59 -24.92 -5.41 -23.81
CA VAL A 59 -23.82 -4.68 -23.19
C VAL A 59 -24.33 -3.86 -22.03
N ASN A 60 -23.51 -3.68 -21.02
CA ASN A 60 -23.93 -2.99 -19.80
C ASN A 60 -22.85 -2.02 -19.27
N ASN A 61 -23.34 -0.96 -18.58
CA ASN A 61 -22.53 -0.04 -17.81
C ASN A 61 -23.29 0.27 -16.49
N TRP A 62 -23.40 -0.74 -15.66
CA TRP A 62 -24.17 -0.67 -14.43
C TRP A 62 -23.44 0.11 -13.34
N PRO A 63 -24.03 1.19 -12.79
CA PRO A 63 -23.44 1.89 -11.67
C PRO A 63 -23.56 1.07 -10.38
N VAL A 64 -22.50 1.15 -9.55
CA VAL A 64 -22.43 0.53 -8.22
C VAL A 64 -22.27 1.62 -7.18
N TYR A 65 -23.12 1.60 -6.16
CA TYR A 65 -23.18 2.60 -5.10
C TYR A 65 -22.83 2.01 -3.73
N ASP A 66 -22.42 2.86 -2.78
CA ASP A 66 -22.08 2.50 -1.39
C ASP A 66 -23.28 2.46 -0.44
N GLY A 67 -24.48 2.55 -0.97
CA GLY A 67 -25.71 2.56 -0.20
C GLY A 67 -26.95 2.68 -1.07
N VAL A 68 -28.10 2.81 -0.42
CA VAL A 68 -29.41 3.05 -1.06
C VAL A 68 -29.90 4.46 -0.75
N GLY A 69 -30.64 5.05 -1.70
CA GLY A 69 -31.24 6.38 -1.54
C GLY A 69 -30.39 7.54 -2.09
N ALA A 70 -30.88 8.77 -1.89
CA ALA A 70 -30.38 9.98 -2.57
C ALA A 70 -28.94 10.38 -2.18
N ASN A 71 -28.43 9.91 -1.06
CA ASN A 71 -27.08 10.23 -0.57
C ASN A 71 -26.05 9.16 -0.94
N ALA A 72 -26.45 8.07 -1.59
CA ALA A 72 -25.55 7.01 -2.03
C ALA A 72 -24.56 7.55 -3.06
N LYS A 73 -23.30 7.13 -2.96
CA LYS A 73 -22.22 7.59 -3.84
C LYS A 73 -21.85 6.50 -4.80
N LEU A 74 -21.61 6.91 -6.04
CA LEU A 74 -21.05 6.04 -7.06
C LEU A 74 -19.64 5.61 -6.63
N VAL A 75 -19.41 4.29 -6.50
CA VAL A 75 -18.12 3.71 -6.08
C VAL A 75 -17.45 2.92 -7.18
N ALA A 76 -18.22 2.34 -8.10
CA ALA A 76 -17.70 1.60 -9.23
C ALA A 76 -18.71 1.59 -10.41
N ARG A 77 -18.25 1.10 -11.56
CA ARG A 77 -19.08 0.77 -12.72
C ARG A 77 -18.78 -0.66 -13.17
N ALA A 78 -19.82 -1.45 -13.35
CA ALA A 78 -19.75 -2.78 -13.91
C ALA A 78 -19.97 -2.70 -15.42
N GLN A 79 -18.92 -2.88 -16.19
CA GLN A 79 -18.87 -2.68 -17.64
C GLN A 79 -18.57 -4.00 -18.34
N GLY A 80 -19.44 -4.46 -19.21
CA GLY A 80 -19.25 -5.74 -19.90
C GLY A 80 -20.44 -6.18 -20.70
N THR A 81 -20.62 -7.49 -20.72
CA THR A 81 -21.70 -8.14 -21.49
C THR A 81 -22.38 -9.22 -20.68
N HIS A 82 -23.62 -9.51 -21.05
CA HIS A 82 -24.31 -10.71 -20.65
C HIS A 82 -25.02 -11.35 -21.84
N VAL A 83 -24.98 -12.68 -21.88
CA VAL A 83 -25.45 -13.48 -23.01
C VAL A 83 -26.42 -14.52 -22.48
N ASN A 84 -27.54 -14.69 -23.17
CA ASN A 84 -28.46 -15.76 -22.85
C ASN A 84 -28.01 -17.08 -23.50
N VAL A 85 -27.67 -18.06 -22.67
CA VAL A 85 -27.21 -19.40 -23.04
C VAL A 85 -28.04 -20.48 -22.35
N SER A 86 -29.37 -20.37 -22.39
CA SER A 86 -30.35 -21.08 -21.57
C SER A 86 -30.37 -20.62 -20.10
N GLY A 87 -30.03 -19.38 -19.89
CA GLY A 87 -29.86 -18.61 -18.66
C GLY A 87 -28.85 -17.51 -18.95
N TRP A 88 -28.86 -16.44 -18.17
CA TRP A 88 -27.94 -15.35 -18.41
C TRP A 88 -26.54 -15.68 -17.88
N TYR A 89 -25.57 -15.71 -18.79
CA TYR A 89 -24.14 -15.69 -18.46
C TYR A 89 -23.62 -14.27 -18.51
N THR A 90 -22.96 -13.81 -17.47
CA THR A 90 -22.43 -12.45 -17.38
C THR A 90 -20.90 -12.45 -17.29
N SER A 91 -20.29 -11.48 -17.95
CA SER A 91 -18.85 -11.21 -17.87
C SER A 91 -18.65 -9.70 -17.93
N PHE A 92 -18.08 -9.14 -16.87
CA PHE A 92 -17.86 -7.69 -16.78
C PHE A 92 -16.64 -7.33 -15.94
N THR A 93 -16.13 -6.12 -16.18
CA THR A 93 -15.12 -5.49 -15.35
C THR A 93 -15.79 -4.50 -14.41
N MET A 94 -15.60 -4.66 -13.11
CA MET A 94 -15.96 -3.66 -12.11
C MET A 94 -14.81 -2.66 -11.99
N VAL A 95 -15.00 -1.45 -12.52
CA VAL A 95 -14.01 -0.36 -12.50
C VAL A 95 -14.31 0.56 -11.32
N PHE A 96 -13.42 0.66 -10.35
CA PHE A 96 -13.61 1.51 -9.18
C PHE A 96 -13.31 2.98 -9.51
N VAL A 97 -14.18 3.87 -9.04
CA VAL A 97 -14.09 5.32 -9.26
C VAL A 97 -13.86 6.13 -7.99
N VAL A 98 -13.99 5.50 -6.81
CA VAL A 98 -13.65 6.15 -5.53
C VAL A 98 -12.16 6.44 -5.48
N GLU A 99 -11.79 7.60 -4.93
CA GLU A 99 -10.41 8.11 -4.95
C GLU A 99 -9.38 7.09 -4.48
N ARG A 100 -9.68 6.35 -3.41
CA ARG A 100 -8.78 5.32 -2.85
C ARG A 100 -8.44 4.20 -3.83
N PHE A 101 -9.40 3.78 -4.67
CA PHE A 101 -9.25 2.62 -5.56
C PHE A 101 -9.35 2.99 -7.03
N LYS A 102 -9.29 4.28 -7.34
CA LYS A 102 -9.50 4.82 -8.67
C LYS A 102 -8.65 4.12 -9.73
N GLY A 103 -9.32 3.57 -10.74
CA GLY A 103 -8.71 2.82 -11.83
C GLY A 103 -8.35 1.36 -11.48
N SER A 104 -8.54 0.91 -10.22
CA SER A 104 -8.45 -0.51 -9.88
C SER A 104 -9.68 -1.24 -10.36
N THR A 105 -9.50 -2.51 -10.78
CA THR A 105 -10.59 -3.30 -11.35
C THR A 105 -10.68 -4.70 -10.75
N LEU A 106 -11.91 -5.25 -10.75
CA LEU A 106 -12.17 -6.68 -10.57
C LEU A 106 -12.77 -7.24 -11.86
N GLN A 107 -12.31 -8.43 -12.29
CA GLN A 107 -12.86 -9.18 -13.41
C GLN A 107 -13.86 -10.19 -12.87
N ILE A 108 -15.11 -10.10 -13.30
CA ILE A 108 -16.22 -10.88 -12.78
C ILE A 108 -16.85 -11.71 -13.89
N THR A 109 -17.20 -12.95 -13.57
CA THR A 109 -17.94 -13.83 -14.48
C THR A 109 -18.82 -14.77 -13.69
N GLY A 110 -19.93 -15.21 -14.30
CA GLY A 110 -20.83 -16.18 -13.70
C GLY A 110 -22.16 -16.27 -14.42
N THR A 111 -22.98 -17.21 -13.96
CA THR A 111 -24.36 -17.38 -14.45
C THR A 111 -25.33 -16.71 -13.50
N THR A 112 -26.42 -16.19 -14.04
CA THR A 112 -27.54 -15.64 -13.29
C THR A 112 -28.72 -16.60 -13.42
N ILE A 113 -28.71 -17.65 -12.60
CA ILE A 113 -29.74 -18.70 -12.65
C ILE A 113 -30.88 -18.38 -11.66
N GLU A 114 -30.51 -17.85 -10.50
CA GLU A 114 -31.45 -17.55 -9.41
C GLU A 114 -31.28 -16.13 -8.91
N LYS A 115 -32.28 -15.62 -8.15
CA LYS A 115 -32.24 -14.27 -7.58
C LYS A 115 -31.06 -14.08 -6.63
N ASP A 116 -30.80 -15.07 -5.76
CA ASP A 116 -29.68 -15.07 -4.84
C ASP A 116 -28.64 -16.06 -5.35
N SER A 117 -27.52 -15.57 -5.84
CA SER A 117 -26.48 -16.36 -6.46
C SER A 117 -25.11 -15.70 -6.28
N GLU A 118 -24.09 -16.35 -6.78
CA GLU A 118 -22.72 -15.86 -6.72
C GLU A 118 -22.15 -15.65 -8.13
N TRP A 119 -21.28 -14.66 -8.23
CA TRP A 119 -20.38 -14.48 -9.37
C TRP A 119 -18.94 -14.71 -8.94
N ALA A 120 -18.15 -15.33 -9.79
CA ALA A 120 -16.73 -15.52 -9.54
C ALA A 120 -15.92 -14.25 -9.86
N ILE A 121 -14.98 -13.92 -9.00
CA ILE A 121 -13.90 -12.98 -9.27
C ILE A 121 -12.72 -13.79 -9.80
N VAL A 122 -12.37 -13.57 -11.07
CA VAL A 122 -11.35 -14.35 -11.79
C VAL A 122 -10.08 -13.56 -12.07
N GLY A 123 -10.03 -12.30 -11.66
CA GLY A 123 -8.88 -11.42 -11.83
C GLY A 123 -9.12 -10.03 -11.26
N GLY A 124 -8.09 -9.21 -11.32
CA GLY A 124 -8.14 -7.80 -10.95
C GLY A 124 -6.88 -7.07 -11.33
N THR A 125 -6.93 -5.74 -11.33
CA THR A 125 -5.81 -4.85 -11.62
C THR A 125 -5.68 -3.74 -10.58
N GLY A 126 -4.58 -2.98 -10.63
CA GLY A 126 -4.32 -1.91 -9.68
C GLY A 126 -4.13 -2.43 -8.26
N GLU A 127 -4.88 -1.90 -7.32
CA GLU A 127 -4.87 -2.34 -5.91
C GLU A 127 -5.41 -3.77 -5.72
N PHE A 128 -6.17 -4.27 -6.70
CA PHE A 128 -6.78 -5.61 -6.67
C PHE A 128 -6.08 -6.59 -7.61
N ALA A 129 -4.81 -6.36 -7.90
CA ALA A 129 -4.03 -7.22 -8.78
C ALA A 129 -4.12 -8.69 -8.35
N MET A 130 -4.36 -9.60 -9.32
CA MET A 130 -4.50 -11.04 -9.11
C MET A 130 -5.67 -11.42 -8.18
N ALA A 131 -6.71 -10.59 -8.07
CA ALA A 131 -7.87 -10.89 -7.24
C ALA A 131 -8.56 -12.19 -7.68
N ARG A 132 -9.01 -12.97 -6.69
CA ARG A 132 -9.86 -14.13 -6.86
C ARG A 132 -10.78 -14.30 -5.67
N GLY A 133 -11.99 -14.73 -5.91
CA GLY A 133 -12.99 -14.86 -4.85
C GLY A 133 -14.39 -14.93 -5.41
N VAL A 134 -15.35 -14.50 -4.61
CA VAL A 134 -16.77 -14.51 -4.97
C VAL A 134 -17.44 -13.19 -4.65
N ILE A 135 -18.49 -12.89 -5.40
CA ILE A 135 -19.47 -11.85 -5.10
C ILE A 135 -20.79 -12.54 -4.81
N ALA A 136 -21.21 -12.56 -3.56
CA ALA A 136 -22.57 -12.94 -3.22
C ALA A 136 -23.53 -11.81 -3.61
N ARG A 137 -24.65 -12.18 -4.18
CA ARG A 137 -25.61 -11.29 -4.79
C ARG A 137 -27.02 -11.54 -4.27
N LYS A 138 -27.71 -10.49 -3.81
CA LYS A 138 -29.14 -10.51 -3.49
C LYS A 138 -29.87 -9.54 -4.39
N VAL A 139 -30.90 -10.02 -5.06
CA VAL A 139 -31.62 -9.26 -6.09
C VAL A 139 -32.95 -8.77 -5.59
N GLN A 140 -33.20 -7.48 -5.79
CA GLN A 140 -34.46 -6.82 -5.53
C GLN A 140 -34.98 -6.14 -6.80
N SER A 141 -36.22 -6.43 -7.18
CA SER A 141 -36.88 -5.69 -8.26
C SER A 141 -37.12 -4.24 -7.84
N ILE A 142 -36.86 -3.33 -8.74
CA ILE A 142 -37.09 -1.90 -8.61
C ILE A 142 -37.81 -1.40 -9.87
N GLN A 143 -38.21 -0.12 -9.89
CA GLN A 143 -38.77 0.47 -11.09
C GLN A 143 -37.79 0.40 -12.24
N ASP A 144 -38.22 -0.06 -13.41
CA ASP A 144 -37.50 -0.18 -14.66
C ASP A 144 -36.27 -1.15 -14.63
N GLY A 145 -36.11 -1.95 -13.55
CA GLY A 145 -34.95 -2.82 -13.45
C GLY A 145 -34.84 -3.60 -12.16
N GLU A 146 -33.58 -3.88 -11.81
CA GLU A 146 -33.19 -4.61 -10.61
C GLU A 146 -32.06 -3.88 -9.87
N ARG A 147 -32.07 -4.02 -8.54
CA ARG A 147 -30.97 -3.63 -7.68
C ARG A 147 -30.37 -4.88 -7.05
N HIS A 148 -29.06 -5.01 -7.17
CA HIS A 148 -28.32 -6.13 -6.61
C HIS A 148 -27.51 -5.63 -5.43
N GLU A 149 -27.77 -6.14 -4.23
CA GLU A 149 -26.89 -5.97 -3.08
C GLU A 149 -25.75 -6.96 -3.23
N LEU A 150 -24.51 -6.44 -3.22
CA LEU A 150 -23.29 -7.19 -3.45
C LEU A 150 -22.47 -7.28 -2.16
N THR A 151 -22.00 -8.49 -1.86
CA THR A 151 -20.97 -8.76 -0.85
C THR A 151 -19.78 -9.41 -1.54
N ILE A 152 -18.62 -8.78 -1.46
CA ILE A 152 -17.38 -9.24 -2.09
C ILE A 152 -16.51 -9.89 -1.02
N ASP A 153 -16.19 -11.16 -1.19
CA ASP A 153 -15.19 -11.91 -0.43
C ASP A 153 -14.11 -12.39 -1.40
N ALA A 154 -12.96 -11.75 -1.38
CA ALA A 154 -11.88 -12.04 -2.29
C ALA A 154 -10.51 -11.87 -1.64
N ILE A 155 -9.53 -12.55 -2.19
CA ILE A 155 -8.11 -12.35 -1.89
C ILE A 155 -7.43 -11.72 -3.09
N CYS A 156 -6.45 -10.86 -2.86
CA CYS A 156 -5.68 -10.22 -3.92
C CYS A 156 -4.24 -9.97 -3.49
N ARG A 157 -3.41 -9.61 -4.45
CA ARG A 157 -2.05 -9.15 -4.21
C ARG A 157 -2.03 -7.63 -4.24
N MET A 158 -2.16 -7.01 -3.07
CA MET A 158 -1.89 -5.58 -2.98
C MET A 158 -0.40 -5.33 -3.16
N LYS A 159 -0.06 -4.33 -3.96
CA LYS A 159 1.31 -3.78 -3.95
C LYS A 159 1.57 -3.33 -2.52
N ASN A 160 2.54 -3.96 -1.86
CA ASN A 160 2.95 -3.54 -0.53
C ASN A 160 3.42 -2.08 -0.64
N GLN A 161 2.59 -1.15 -0.19
CA GLN A 161 3.10 0.18 0.14
C GLN A 161 3.92 -0.03 1.42
N PRO A 162 5.24 0.19 1.36
CA PRO A 162 6.07 -0.02 2.53
C PRO A 162 5.58 0.86 3.68
N ILE A 163 5.34 0.23 4.85
CA ILE A 163 4.96 0.95 6.05
C ILE A 163 6.21 1.66 6.57
N HIS A 164 6.22 2.99 6.47
CA HIS A 164 7.30 3.81 7.00
C HIS A 164 7.07 4.10 8.48
N THR A 165 8.04 3.76 9.30
CA THR A 165 8.03 4.06 10.73
C THR A 165 9.28 4.83 11.11
N LYS A 166 9.13 5.89 11.92
CA LYS A 166 10.22 6.60 12.59
C LYS A 166 10.47 5.96 13.95
N LEU A 167 11.71 5.57 14.24
CA LEU A 167 12.15 5.05 15.50
C LEU A 167 13.23 5.96 16.10
N GLY A 168 13.14 6.30 17.38
CA GLY A 168 13.99 7.29 18.03
C GLY A 168 13.38 8.70 18.00
N PRO A 169 14.17 9.78 18.03
CA PRO A 169 15.63 9.76 18.08
C PRO A 169 16.18 9.41 19.48
N TRP A 170 17.32 8.77 19.51
CA TRP A 170 18.11 8.55 20.74
C TRP A 170 19.16 9.62 20.88
N GLY A 171 19.34 10.13 22.10
CA GLY A 171 20.22 11.25 22.43
C GLY A 171 19.44 12.49 22.86
N THR A 172 20.15 13.61 23.00
CA THR A 172 19.54 14.90 23.33
C THR A 172 19.27 15.74 22.10
N GLN A 173 18.32 16.64 22.19
CA GLN A 173 18.02 17.53 21.06
C GLN A 173 19.12 18.56 20.90
N GLY A 174 19.74 18.60 19.71
CA GLY A 174 20.66 19.67 19.28
C GLY A 174 19.89 20.92 18.80
N THR A 175 20.65 21.97 18.46
CA THR A 175 20.09 23.23 17.94
C THR A 175 19.63 23.15 16.48
N LYS A 176 20.30 22.29 15.67
CA LYS A 176 19.97 22.02 14.28
C LYS A 176 19.21 20.70 14.19
N LYS A 177 17.94 20.76 13.80
CA LYS A 177 17.13 19.55 13.50
C LYS A 177 17.39 19.10 12.06
N HIS A 178 17.50 17.80 11.89
CA HIS A 178 17.77 17.17 10.61
C HIS A 178 16.70 16.13 10.31
N ASP A 179 16.12 16.24 9.13
CA ASP A 179 15.11 15.31 8.62
C ASP A 179 15.18 15.25 7.10
N ILE A 180 14.54 14.25 6.52
CA ILE A 180 14.35 14.11 5.09
C ILE A 180 12.89 14.43 4.74
N GLN A 181 12.67 15.08 3.60
CA GLN A 181 11.32 15.48 3.16
C GLN A 181 10.63 14.36 2.38
N ASP A 182 11.42 13.61 1.60
CA ASP A 182 10.92 12.53 0.76
C ASP A 182 10.86 11.22 1.55
N LYS A 183 9.89 10.36 1.23
CA LYS A 183 9.79 9.03 1.84
C LYS A 183 10.88 8.11 1.29
N PRO A 184 11.86 7.66 2.08
CA PRO A 184 12.93 6.80 1.61
C PRO A 184 12.41 5.39 1.37
N ALA A 185 12.78 4.77 0.25
CA ALA A 185 12.42 3.39 -0.08
C ALA A 185 13.58 2.42 0.11
N HIS A 186 14.81 2.87 -0.12
CA HIS A 186 15.99 2.03 -0.02
C HIS A 186 17.24 2.86 0.36
N LEU A 187 17.96 2.44 1.40
CA LEU A 187 19.23 3.02 1.80
C LEU A 187 20.34 2.51 0.87
N TYR A 188 21.13 3.42 0.29
CA TYR A 188 22.15 3.08 -0.68
C TYR A 188 23.57 3.14 -0.09
N SER A 189 23.88 4.18 0.69
CA SER A 189 25.17 4.34 1.37
C SER A 189 25.02 5.13 2.67
N VAL A 190 25.98 4.93 3.58
CA VAL A 190 26.11 5.72 4.81
C VAL A 190 27.57 6.17 4.95
N GLU A 191 27.77 7.45 5.22
CA GLU A 191 29.07 8.03 5.52
C GLU A 191 29.07 8.52 6.97
N ILE A 192 30.03 8.08 7.76
CA ILE A 192 30.13 8.40 9.18
C ILE A 192 31.48 9.03 9.45
N ARG A 193 31.47 10.24 10.03
CA ARG A 193 32.65 10.87 10.61
C ARG A 193 32.65 10.64 12.12
N TYR A 194 33.78 10.19 12.65
CA TYR A 194 33.91 9.84 14.05
C TYR A 194 35.34 9.93 14.59
N GLY A 195 35.44 10.33 15.83
CA GLY A 195 36.63 10.20 16.69
C GLY A 195 36.23 9.38 17.91
N SER A 196 36.24 9.99 19.08
CA SER A 196 35.67 9.42 20.32
C SER A 196 34.12 9.52 20.37
N LEU A 197 33.54 10.42 19.57
CA LEU A 197 32.12 10.63 19.38
C LEU A 197 31.79 10.52 17.89
N ILE A 198 30.50 10.57 17.55
CA ILE A 198 30.05 10.68 16.15
C ILE A 198 30.05 12.17 15.78
N ASP A 199 30.97 12.53 14.89
CA ASP A 199 31.16 13.91 14.43
C ASP A 199 30.08 14.29 13.43
N ALA A 200 29.83 13.45 12.42
CA ALA A 200 28.77 13.67 11.43
C ALA A 200 28.25 12.36 10.81
N ILE A 201 27.06 12.45 10.26
CA ILE A 201 26.48 11.41 9.40
C ILE A 201 25.95 12.03 8.11
N SER A 202 26.17 11.35 6.98
CA SER A 202 25.49 11.56 5.72
C SER A 202 25.09 10.22 5.10
N PHE A 203 24.11 10.22 4.23
CA PHE A 203 23.64 9.01 3.59
C PHE A 203 22.98 9.31 2.24
N SER A 204 22.95 8.28 1.39
CA SER A 204 22.23 8.31 0.12
C SER A 204 21.14 7.26 0.13
N TYR A 205 20.03 7.56 -0.50
CA TYR A 205 18.87 6.68 -0.56
C TYR A 205 18.10 6.85 -1.88
N ILE A 206 17.28 5.85 -2.22
CA ILE A 206 16.28 5.94 -3.27
C ILE A 206 14.95 6.27 -2.60
N ASP A 207 14.24 7.29 -3.08
CA ASP A 207 12.90 7.62 -2.59
C ASP A 207 11.82 6.74 -3.23
N GLN A 208 10.55 6.87 -2.78
CA GLN A 208 9.42 6.10 -3.31
C GLN A 208 9.13 6.37 -4.79
N SER A 209 9.59 7.50 -5.34
CA SER A 209 9.48 7.82 -6.76
C SER A 209 10.61 7.24 -7.61
N GLY A 210 11.57 6.53 -6.98
CA GLY A 210 12.74 5.94 -7.64
C GLY A 210 13.89 6.93 -7.86
N GLN A 211 13.82 8.14 -7.26
CA GLN A 211 14.87 9.14 -7.39
C GLN A 211 15.99 8.91 -6.37
N PHE A 212 17.24 9.07 -6.82
CA PHE A 212 18.41 9.06 -5.95
C PHE A 212 18.52 10.37 -5.18
N ARG A 213 18.62 10.28 -3.86
CA ARG A 213 18.70 11.40 -2.93
C ARG A 213 19.88 11.28 -2.00
N THR A 214 20.35 12.41 -1.51
CA THR A 214 21.39 12.50 -0.49
C THR A 214 20.93 13.39 0.66
N ALA A 215 21.35 13.04 1.89
CA ALA A 215 21.09 13.82 3.08
C ALA A 215 22.37 13.96 3.92
N GLY A 216 22.54 15.11 4.53
CA GLY A 216 23.75 15.44 5.28
C GLY A 216 24.81 16.24 4.48
N PRO A 217 26.02 16.42 5.03
CA PRO A 217 26.44 15.95 6.35
C PRO A 217 25.72 16.66 7.50
N TRP A 218 25.29 15.89 8.50
CA TRP A 218 24.69 16.40 9.74
C TRP A 218 25.68 16.28 10.88
N GLY A 219 26.21 17.40 11.32
CA GLY A 219 27.30 17.49 12.29
C GLY A 219 28.49 18.28 11.75
N GLY A 220 29.66 18.05 12.29
CA GLY A 220 30.88 18.76 11.99
C GLY A 220 31.82 18.03 11.04
N SER A 221 33.00 18.67 10.80
CA SER A 221 34.02 18.15 9.90
C SER A 221 35.15 17.37 10.61
N GLY A 222 35.03 17.13 11.93
CA GLY A 222 36.02 16.43 12.72
C GLY A 222 36.09 14.92 12.41
N GLY A 223 37.04 14.26 13.13
CA GLY A 223 37.23 12.83 13.07
C GLY A 223 37.67 12.25 11.73
N LYS A 224 37.75 10.94 11.66
CA LYS A 224 37.99 10.20 10.42
C LYS A 224 36.66 9.84 9.75
N GLU A 225 36.68 9.69 8.44
CA GLU A 225 35.52 9.33 7.65
C GLU A 225 35.55 7.84 7.27
N THR A 226 34.41 7.20 7.35
CA THR A 226 34.22 5.87 6.79
C THR A 226 32.92 5.87 5.95
N LYS A 227 33.08 5.44 4.71
CA LYS A 227 31.95 5.25 3.77
C LYS A 227 31.57 3.79 3.71
N ILE A 228 30.30 3.52 3.92
CA ILE A 228 29.64 2.21 3.81
C ILE A 228 28.82 2.26 2.54
N GLN A 229 29.18 1.46 1.55
CA GLN A 229 28.39 1.23 0.35
C GLN A 229 27.68 -0.09 0.51
N LEU A 230 26.33 -0.07 0.52
CA LEU A 230 25.53 -1.30 0.58
C LEU A 230 25.55 -2.01 -0.78
N GLY A 231 25.77 -3.31 -0.76
CA GLY A 231 25.75 -4.15 -1.95
C GLY A 231 24.34 -4.45 -2.46
N PRO A 232 24.21 -5.07 -3.63
CA PRO A 232 22.91 -5.53 -4.13
C PRO A 232 22.23 -6.47 -3.13
N GLY A 233 21.00 -6.11 -2.71
CA GLY A 233 20.23 -6.88 -1.72
C GLY A 233 20.75 -6.77 -0.27
N GLU A 234 21.77 -5.97 -0.01
CA GLU A 234 22.23 -5.67 1.34
C GLU A 234 21.33 -4.60 1.97
N VAL A 235 20.74 -4.91 3.13
CA VAL A 235 19.86 -4.01 3.87
C VAL A 235 20.24 -3.96 5.34
N VAL A 236 20.11 -2.77 5.96
CA VAL A 236 20.43 -2.58 7.39
C VAL A 236 19.27 -3.10 8.23
N LYS A 237 19.56 -4.08 9.09
CA LYS A 237 18.60 -4.77 9.96
C LYS A 237 18.60 -4.26 11.39
N GLU A 238 19.67 -3.61 11.82
CA GLU A 238 19.78 -3.01 13.15
C GLU A 238 20.67 -1.77 13.07
N VAL A 239 20.26 -0.73 13.76
CA VAL A 239 21.12 0.40 14.11
C VAL A 239 21.15 0.50 15.62
N SER A 240 22.32 0.39 16.21
CA SER A 240 22.54 0.48 17.65
C SER A 240 23.77 1.32 17.98
N GLY A 241 23.85 1.75 19.22
CA GLY A 241 24.97 2.57 19.66
C GLY A 241 24.84 2.99 21.12
N THR A 242 25.58 4.06 21.47
CA THR A 242 25.53 4.65 22.80
C THR A 242 25.42 6.18 22.73
N VAL A 243 24.92 6.79 23.78
CA VAL A 243 24.78 8.24 23.96
C VAL A 243 25.47 8.64 25.25
N ASP A 244 26.36 9.61 25.22
CA ASP A 244 27.10 10.11 26.36
C ASP A 244 27.23 11.64 26.32
N GLY A 245 27.02 12.30 27.47
CA GLY A 245 27.16 13.74 27.58
C GLY A 245 26.29 14.58 26.63
N GLY A 246 25.21 14.01 26.12
CA GLY A 246 24.29 14.68 25.18
C GLY A 246 24.68 14.52 23.70
N PHE A 247 25.54 13.58 23.39
CA PHE A 247 25.99 13.28 22.04
C PHE A 247 25.91 11.78 21.74
N VAL A 248 25.81 11.42 20.48
CA VAL A 248 25.96 10.03 20.05
C VAL A 248 27.44 9.67 20.16
N SER A 249 27.78 8.76 21.08
CA SER A 249 29.15 8.37 21.38
C SER A 249 29.63 7.17 20.57
N SER A 250 28.72 6.27 20.18
CA SER A 250 29.04 5.20 19.22
C SER A 250 27.85 4.87 18.33
N LEU A 251 28.17 4.27 17.16
CA LEU A 251 27.18 3.82 16.20
C LEU A 251 27.63 2.49 15.59
N LYS A 252 26.70 1.54 15.46
CA LYS A 252 26.89 0.23 14.83
C LYS A 252 25.72 -0.04 13.88
N LEU A 253 26.01 -0.49 12.67
CA LEU A 253 25.02 -0.93 11.70
C LEU A 253 25.21 -2.43 11.44
N VAL A 254 24.12 -3.20 11.59
CA VAL A 254 24.09 -4.64 11.25
C VAL A 254 23.22 -4.81 10.03
N THR A 255 23.79 -5.37 8.98
CA THR A 255 23.05 -5.71 7.76
C THR A 255 22.65 -7.19 7.77
N ASN A 256 21.90 -7.63 6.77
CA ASN A 256 21.62 -9.04 6.54
C ASN A 256 22.86 -9.87 6.14
N ILE A 257 24.01 -9.21 5.87
CA ILE A 257 25.24 -9.85 5.39
C ILE A 257 26.38 -9.69 6.39
N ARG A 258 26.57 -8.51 7.01
CA ARG A 258 27.71 -8.16 7.85
C ARG A 258 27.41 -7.07 8.86
N THR A 259 28.38 -6.79 9.72
CA THR A 259 28.33 -5.70 10.70
C THR A 259 29.37 -4.63 10.37
N TYR A 260 28.97 -3.37 10.45
CA TYR A 260 29.83 -2.21 10.32
C TYR A 260 29.94 -1.47 11.65
N GLY A 261 31.16 -1.15 12.06
CA GLY A 261 31.44 -0.50 13.31
C GLY A 261 31.80 -1.49 14.47
N PRO A 262 31.78 -1.07 15.74
CA PRO A 262 31.31 0.24 16.20
C PRO A 262 32.21 1.39 15.72
N PHE A 263 31.58 2.49 15.34
CA PHE A 263 32.21 3.77 15.08
C PHE A 263 32.11 4.61 16.36
N GLY A 264 33.15 5.37 16.72
CA GLY A 264 33.21 6.08 18.01
C GLY A 264 33.58 5.17 19.18
N GLU A 265 33.37 5.64 20.39
CA GLU A 265 33.65 4.89 21.62
C GLU A 265 32.36 4.54 22.36
N LYS A 266 32.24 3.28 22.78
CA LYS A 266 31.09 2.81 23.56
C LYS A 266 31.12 3.40 24.97
N ARG A 267 30.41 4.51 25.20
CA ARG A 267 30.26 5.18 26.49
C ARG A 267 28.82 5.63 26.69
N GLY A 268 28.39 5.67 27.95
CA GLY A 268 27.06 6.17 28.30
C GLY A 268 25.93 5.14 28.12
N THR A 269 24.76 5.60 27.75
CA THR A 269 23.53 4.79 27.67
C THR A 269 23.40 4.15 26.28
N SER A 270 23.18 2.84 26.24
CA SER A 270 22.98 2.09 24.99
C SER A 270 21.59 2.31 24.41
N PHE A 271 21.50 2.28 23.08
CA PHE A 271 20.25 2.23 22.34
C PHE A 271 20.31 1.21 21.21
N SER A 272 19.12 0.74 20.79
CA SER A 272 18.95 -0.10 19.60
C SER A 272 17.62 0.23 18.94
N ALA A 273 17.59 0.28 17.61
CA ALA A 273 16.38 0.45 16.84
C ALA A 273 15.72 -0.92 16.63
N PRO A 274 14.51 -1.17 17.14
CA PRO A 274 13.81 -2.44 16.95
C PRO A 274 13.18 -2.48 15.53
N VAL A 275 13.96 -2.91 14.55
CA VAL A 275 13.46 -3.06 13.17
C VAL A 275 12.50 -4.25 13.09
N PRO A 276 11.31 -4.13 12.46
CA PRO A 276 10.38 -5.23 12.27
C PRO A 276 11.02 -6.44 11.58
N LEU A 277 10.54 -7.65 11.83
CA LEU A 277 11.13 -8.91 11.35
C LEU A 277 11.41 -8.90 9.83
N ASN A 278 10.48 -8.40 9.03
CA ASN A 278 10.61 -8.27 7.58
C ASN A 278 11.05 -6.87 7.14
N GLY A 279 11.32 -5.99 8.10
CA GLY A 279 11.68 -4.60 7.83
C GLY A 279 13.20 -4.39 7.69
N HIS A 280 13.54 -3.18 7.30
CA HIS A 280 14.92 -2.69 7.26
C HIS A 280 14.96 -1.17 7.38
N VAL A 281 16.13 -0.64 7.71
CA VAL A 281 16.38 0.80 7.79
C VAL A 281 16.56 1.36 6.39
N VAL A 282 15.91 2.48 6.10
CA VAL A 282 15.94 3.14 4.78
C VAL A 282 16.44 4.59 4.84
N GLY A 283 16.65 5.13 6.03
CA GLY A 283 17.17 6.49 6.22
C GLY A 283 17.33 6.85 7.66
N PHE A 284 17.79 8.07 7.91
CA PHE A 284 18.04 8.61 9.26
C PHE A 284 17.35 9.95 9.44
N PHE A 285 17.23 10.37 10.69
CA PHE A 285 16.87 11.72 11.14
C PHE A 285 17.55 12.00 12.50
N GLY A 286 17.57 13.23 12.96
CA GLY A 286 18.18 13.54 14.24
C GLY A 286 18.45 15.01 14.47
N SER A 287 19.51 15.30 15.21
CA SER A 287 19.94 16.69 15.48
C SER A 287 21.43 16.80 15.74
N SER A 288 21.98 18.01 15.53
CA SER A 288 23.37 18.35 15.81
C SER A 288 23.52 19.74 16.43
N GLY A 289 24.73 20.12 16.83
CA GLY A 289 25.12 21.49 17.06
C GLY A 289 24.75 22.10 18.43
N ALA A 290 24.50 21.30 19.50
CA ALA A 290 24.10 21.86 20.81
C ALA A 290 25.24 22.64 21.51
N LYS A 291 26.43 22.04 21.65
CA LYS A 291 27.63 22.67 22.28
C LYS A 291 28.85 22.60 21.36
N ARG A 292 28.87 21.59 20.53
CA ARG A 292 29.85 21.34 19.48
C ARG A 292 29.07 20.95 18.24
N ASP A 293 29.70 21.06 17.09
CA ASP A 293 29.06 20.61 15.84
C ASP A 293 29.22 19.09 15.69
N LEU A 294 28.53 18.34 16.56
CA LEU A 294 28.55 16.89 16.68
C LEU A 294 27.11 16.36 16.56
N VAL A 295 26.94 15.07 16.32
CA VAL A 295 25.62 14.44 16.31
C VAL A 295 25.10 14.31 17.74
N ASN A 296 24.02 15.05 18.06
CA ASN A 296 23.38 15.03 19.37
C ASN A 296 22.36 13.92 19.52
N SER A 297 21.60 13.68 18.47
CA SER A 297 20.63 12.60 18.45
C SER A 297 20.50 11.97 17.08
N ILE A 298 20.13 10.70 17.03
CA ILE A 298 19.94 9.93 15.83
C ILE A 298 18.69 9.07 15.94
N GLY A 299 17.91 9.02 14.90
CA GLY A 299 16.77 8.12 14.70
C GLY A 299 16.80 7.53 13.31
N VAL A 300 15.98 6.53 13.07
CA VAL A 300 15.94 5.80 11.80
C VAL A 300 14.54 5.79 11.20
N TYR A 301 14.49 5.81 9.89
CA TYR A 301 13.32 5.41 9.10
C TYR A 301 13.43 3.92 8.80
N THR A 302 12.38 3.18 9.08
CA THR A 302 12.27 1.77 8.74
C THR A 302 11.09 1.54 7.79
N VAL A 303 11.20 0.50 6.96
CA VAL A 303 10.09 -0.03 6.14
C VAL A 303 9.88 -1.50 6.47
N SER A 304 8.63 -1.95 6.36
CA SER A 304 8.21 -3.34 6.52
C SER A 304 7.16 -3.71 5.50
#